data_3bc95274dd9238d6d39962a2492db788
#
_entry.id   3bc95274dd9238d6d39962a2492db788
#
_cell.length_a   1.000
_cell.length_b   1.000
_cell.length_c   1.000
_cell.angle_alpha   90.00
_cell.angle_beta   90.00
_cell.angle_gamma   90.00
#
_symmetry.space_group_name_H-M   'P 1'
#
loop_
_entity.id
_entity.type
_entity.pdbx_description
1 polymer ?
#
loop_
_entity_poly.entity_id
_entity_poly.type
_entity_poly.pdbx_seq_one_letter_code
_entity_poly.pdbx_strand_id
1 'polypeptide(L)'
;MKLYTKLLLSYSVLFVVLMVSVSLFQYGREKEFRREQLNTRLEAYNDIIYHNLELISGDMFDMDSLLNLMPDTALRVSVIDKVGKVIYDSSADIWVIENHLSREEIVESNQSEFGWSVRRSTTDGVEYYYFAQRLGDVYVRTALPYNVTLVSSLEANMDFMYFFAIALLVVMILLFVISDRLSESVKNNEVRNRRELTQNVAHELKTPVAAILGYMESLISNPDIDRDKQNFFIERTYHQSQRLAALLEDISMLNRLTDSNKLYEKEDIDVVSVVYEVMRDTSEAAAKRNVKVDIQLPPNIILHGNRSLLYSIFRNLIDNSIAYAGEGVIVEVMHSHSDSQYHYFTVRDNGVGVATLHLEHLFERFYRIDKGRSRKLGGTGLGLAIVKNAVLFHNGKIKAKSVPTGGLEFDFSLHR
;
A
#
# COMPACT_ATOMS: atom_id res chain seq x y z
N MET A 1 4.99 -16.34 -6.04
CA MET A 1 4.72 -14.99 -6.56
C MET A 1 5.00 -14.00 -5.45
N LYS A 2 5.93 -13.04 -5.63
CA LYS A 2 6.32 -12.07 -4.60
C LYS A 2 5.12 -11.20 -4.21
N LEU A 3 5.06 -10.71 -2.96
CA LEU A 3 3.96 -9.89 -2.44
C LEU A 3 3.62 -8.71 -3.36
N TYR A 4 4.63 -8.05 -3.90
CA TYR A 4 4.48 -6.91 -4.84
C TYR A 4 3.74 -7.29 -6.13
N THR A 5 4.01 -8.47 -6.72
CA THR A 5 3.30 -8.91 -7.93
C THR A 5 1.84 -9.25 -7.64
N LYS A 6 1.52 -9.76 -6.45
CA LYS A 6 0.14 -9.99 -6.02
C LYS A 6 -0.61 -8.68 -5.83
N LEU A 7 0.01 -7.70 -5.17
CA LEU A 7 -0.57 -6.37 -4.96
C LEU A 7 -0.78 -5.65 -6.30
N LEU A 8 0.23 -5.65 -7.18
CA LEU A 8 0.11 -5.05 -8.51
C LEU A 8 -1.04 -5.68 -9.31
N LEU A 9 -1.14 -7.01 -9.31
CA LEU A 9 -2.22 -7.72 -9.98
C LEU A 9 -3.59 -7.33 -9.42
N SER A 10 -3.73 -7.25 -8.08
CA SER A 10 -4.99 -6.89 -7.44
C SER A 10 -5.42 -5.45 -7.77
N TYR A 11 -4.48 -4.49 -7.74
CA TYR A 11 -4.77 -3.10 -8.13
C TYR A 11 -5.08 -2.97 -9.62
N SER A 12 -4.40 -3.73 -10.49
CA SER A 12 -4.70 -3.74 -11.93
C SER A 12 -6.11 -4.27 -12.19
N VAL A 13 -6.52 -5.35 -11.53
CA VAL A 13 -7.88 -5.89 -11.65
C VAL A 13 -8.91 -4.88 -11.15
N LEU A 14 -8.68 -4.28 -9.99
CA LEU A 14 -9.58 -3.26 -9.43
C LEU A 14 -9.74 -2.07 -10.39
N PHE A 15 -8.64 -1.60 -10.98
CA PHE A 15 -8.64 -0.50 -11.93
C PHE A 15 -9.42 -0.85 -13.21
N VAL A 16 -9.23 -2.05 -13.76
CA VAL A 16 -10.01 -2.53 -14.93
C VAL A 16 -11.50 -2.57 -14.62
N VAL A 17 -11.90 -3.11 -13.47
CA VAL A 17 -13.31 -3.17 -13.04
C VAL A 17 -13.89 -1.76 -12.94
N LEU A 18 -13.16 -0.82 -12.32
CA LEU A 18 -13.58 0.57 -12.20
C LEU A 18 -13.78 1.21 -13.58
N MET A 19 -12.84 1.05 -14.50
CA MET A 19 -12.90 1.64 -15.85
C MET A 19 -14.06 1.06 -16.68
N VAL A 20 -14.29 -0.25 -16.59
CA VAL A 20 -15.45 -0.89 -17.25
C VAL A 20 -16.75 -0.33 -16.67
N SER A 21 -16.85 -0.20 -15.36
CA SER A 21 -18.04 0.34 -14.69
C SER A 21 -18.31 1.80 -15.11
N VAL A 22 -17.28 2.64 -15.16
CA VAL A 22 -17.40 4.03 -15.64
C VAL A 22 -17.82 4.08 -17.11
N SER A 23 -17.23 3.23 -17.95
CA SER A 23 -17.58 3.17 -19.37
C SER A 23 -19.02 2.76 -19.61
N LEU A 24 -19.53 1.76 -18.88
CA LEU A 24 -20.94 1.35 -18.95
C LEU A 24 -21.88 2.44 -18.47
N PHE A 25 -21.52 3.12 -17.38
CA PHE A 25 -22.30 4.24 -16.87
C PHE A 25 -22.37 5.39 -17.89
N GLN A 26 -21.24 5.78 -18.48
CA GLN A 26 -21.18 6.84 -19.48
C GLN A 26 -21.97 6.46 -20.74
N TYR A 27 -21.88 5.21 -21.19
CA TYR A 27 -22.66 4.73 -22.33
C TYR A 27 -24.19 4.90 -22.08
N GLY A 28 -24.65 4.49 -20.91
CA GLY A 28 -26.06 4.67 -20.53
C GLY A 28 -26.48 6.14 -20.48
N ARG A 29 -25.66 7.00 -19.86
CA ARG A 29 -25.89 8.44 -19.76
C ARG A 29 -25.93 9.14 -21.12
N GLU A 30 -25.00 8.81 -22.02
CA GLU A 30 -24.94 9.38 -23.35
C GLU A 30 -26.20 9.03 -24.17
N LYS A 31 -26.64 7.77 -24.10
CA LYS A 31 -27.86 7.32 -24.78
C LYS A 31 -29.11 8.04 -24.24
N GLU A 32 -29.21 8.21 -22.95
CA GLU A 32 -30.31 8.92 -22.31
C GLU A 32 -30.31 10.41 -22.68
N PHE A 33 -29.16 11.06 -22.63
CA PHE A 33 -28.99 12.45 -23.03
C PHE A 33 -29.39 12.73 -24.47
N ARG A 34 -29.01 11.86 -25.43
CA ARG A 34 -29.39 12.01 -26.83
C ARG A 34 -30.90 11.87 -27.03
N ARG A 35 -31.54 10.94 -26.32
CA ARG A 35 -32.99 10.80 -26.35
C ARG A 35 -33.68 12.03 -25.76
N GLU A 36 -33.18 12.56 -24.67
CA GLU A 36 -33.70 13.77 -24.05
C GLU A 36 -33.60 15.01 -24.99
N GLN A 37 -32.45 15.15 -25.67
CA GLN A 37 -32.30 16.19 -26.69
C GLN A 37 -33.32 16.04 -27.83
N LEU A 38 -33.61 14.83 -28.30
CA LEU A 38 -34.62 14.59 -29.31
C LEU A 38 -36.01 14.98 -28.77
N ASN A 39 -36.37 14.55 -27.57
CA ASN A 39 -37.65 14.88 -26.95
C ASN A 39 -37.83 16.39 -26.80
N THR A 40 -36.82 17.12 -26.27
CA THR A 40 -36.87 18.60 -26.14
C THR A 40 -37.08 19.29 -27.50
N ARG A 41 -36.47 18.76 -28.57
CA ARG A 41 -36.66 19.27 -29.92
C ARG A 41 -38.10 19.05 -30.42
N LEU A 42 -38.63 17.84 -30.20
CA LEU A 42 -40.01 17.50 -30.61
C LEU A 42 -41.05 18.25 -29.77
N GLU A 43 -40.77 18.51 -28.50
CA GLU A 43 -41.55 19.35 -27.61
C GLU A 43 -41.65 20.78 -28.18
N ALA A 44 -40.52 21.38 -28.55
CA ALA A 44 -40.51 22.69 -29.17
C ALA A 44 -41.35 22.73 -30.48
N TYR A 45 -41.33 21.66 -31.26
CA TYR A 45 -42.18 21.57 -32.44
C TYR A 45 -43.67 21.50 -32.06
N ASN A 46 -44.05 20.71 -31.08
CA ASN A 46 -45.41 20.60 -30.59
C ASN A 46 -45.94 21.95 -30.09
N ASP A 47 -45.12 22.70 -29.36
CA ASP A 47 -45.49 24.04 -28.87
C ASP A 47 -45.72 25.04 -30.02
N ILE A 48 -44.84 25.02 -31.02
CA ILE A 48 -45.00 25.85 -32.22
C ILE A 48 -46.30 25.50 -32.94
N ILE A 49 -46.59 24.21 -33.13
CA ILE A 49 -47.79 23.72 -33.78
C ILE A 49 -49.02 24.15 -32.99
N TYR A 50 -49.05 23.96 -31.68
CA TYR A 50 -50.15 24.30 -30.81
C TYR A 50 -50.46 25.82 -30.81
N HIS A 51 -49.46 26.68 -30.71
CA HIS A 51 -49.63 28.11 -30.77
C HIS A 51 -50.22 28.61 -32.12
N ASN A 52 -49.80 27.95 -33.17
CA ASN A 52 -50.38 28.30 -34.50
C ASN A 52 -51.81 27.75 -34.68
N LEU A 53 -52.18 26.63 -33.99
CA LEU A 53 -53.57 26.16 -33.97
C LEU A 53 -54.54 27.19 -33.34
N GLU A 54 -54.13 27.90 -32.28
CA GLU A 54 -54.94 28.96 -31.68
C GLU A 54 -55.13 30.17 -32.61
N LEU A 55 -54.13 30.44 -33.45
CA LEU A 55 -54.22 31.55 -34.45
C LEU A 55 -55.06 31.17 -35.69
N ILE A 56 -55.20 29.86 -36.01
CA ILE A 56 -55.96 29.34 -37.18
C ILE A 56 -57.48 29.43 -37.01
N SER A 57 -58.03 29.68 -35.80
CA SER A 57 -59.47 29.88 -35.63
C SER A 57 -60.04 31.14 -36.30
N GLY A 58 -59.23 31.89 -37.10
CA GLY A 58 -59.60 33.01 -37.92
C GLY A 58 -58.88 33.00 -39.25
N ASP A 59 -59.45 32.35 -40.25
CA ASP A 59 -59.06 32.35 -41.69
C ASP A 59 -57.58 32.62 -42.09
N MET A 60 -56.96 31.68 -42.78
CA MET A 60 -55.76 31.83 -43.61
C MET A 60 -54.38 31.38 -43.06
N PHE A 61 -54.26 30.36 -42.26
CA PHE A 61 -52.92 29.70 -42.12
C PHE A 61 -53.00 28.23 -42.54
N ASP A 62 -52.16 27.88 -43.53
CA ASP A 62 -52.06 26.52 -44.00
C ASP A 62 -51.05 25.75 -43.17
N MET A 63 -51.49 24.72 -42.46
CA MET A 63 -50.64 23.87 -41.63
C MET A 63 -49.50 23.25 -42.46
N ASP A 64 -49.73 22.95 -43.72
CA ASP A 64 -48.68 22.40 -44.60
C ASP A 64 -47.57 23.42 -44.85
N SER A 65 -47.90 24.71 -44.90
CA SER A 65 -46.90 25.78 -44.99
C SER A 65 -46.04 25.88 -43.70
N LEU A 66 -46.65 25.69 -42.52
CA LEU A 66 -45.90 25.63 -41.25
C LEU A 66 -44.93 24.46 -41.20
N LEU A 67 -45.39 23.27 -41.65
CA LEU A 67 -44.57 22.07 -41.64
C LEU A 67 -43.36 22.19 -42.60
N ASN A 68 -43.53 22.87 -43.75
CA ASN A 68 -42.44 23.13 -44.67
C ASN A 68 -41.35 24.06 -44.12
N LEU A 69 -41.64 24.80 -43.05
CA LEU A 69 -40.67 25.64 -42.33
C LEU A 69 -39.94 24.89 -41.24
N MET A 70 -40.37 23.66 -40.88
CA MET A 70 -39.72 22.88 -39.85
C MET A 70 -38.38 22.29 -40.39
N PRO A 71 -37.32 22.27 -39.55
CA PRO A 71 -36.01 21.73 -39.97
C PRO A 71 -36.04 20.26 -40.41
N ASP A 72 -36.92 19.47 -39.83
CA ASP A 72 -37.05 18.04 -40.12
C ASP A 72 -38.12 17.81 -41.22
N THR A 73 -37.71 17.68 -42.45
CA THR A 73 -38.61 17.51 -43.62
C THR A 73 -39.41 16.21 -43.61
N ALA A 74 -39.01 15.22 -42.80
CA ALA A 74 -39.70 13.94 -42.65
C ALA A 74 -40.63 13.94 -41.40
N LEU A 75 -40.88 15.13 -40.81
CA LEU A 75 -41.71 15.25 -39.62
C LEU A 75 -43.18 14.99 -39.97
N ARG A 76 -43.75 13.99 -39.30
CA ARG A 76 -45.19 13.74 -39.36
C ARG A 76 -45.87 14.38 -38.14
N VAL A 77 -46.95 15.04 -38.35
CA VAL A 77 -47.72 15.71 -37.30
C VAL A 77 -49.16 15.23 -37.30
N SER A 78 -49.69 14.94 -36.14
CA SER A 78 -51.12 14.68 -35.93
C SER A 78 -51.65 15.53 -34.76
N VAL A 79 -52.79 16.12 -34.93
CA VAL A 79 -53.54 16.81 -33.87
C VAL A 79 -54.74 15.94 -33.51
N ILE A 80 -54.91 15.64 -32.25
CA ILE A 80 -55.90 14.71 -31.72
C ILE A 80 -56.71 15.40 -30.64
N ASP A 81 -58.03 15.29 -30.66
CA ASP A 81 -58.90 15.86 -29.64
C ASP A 81 -58.87 15.05 -28.34
N LYS A 82 -59.48 15.59 -27.27
CA LYS A 82 -59.56 14.93 -25.95
C LYS A 82 -60.30 13.60 -25.95
N VAL A 83 -61.04 13.27 -27.00
CA VAL A 83 -61.76 12.01 -27.15
C VAL A 83 -60.99 11.00 -28.00
N GLY A 84 -59.81 11.39 -28.49
CA GLY A 84 -58.89 10.54 -29.28
C GLY A 84 -59.18 10.57 -30.79
N LYS A 85 -60.07 11.46 -31.26
CA LYS A 85 -60.30 11.63 -32.68
C LYS A 85 -59.23 12.50 -33.31
N VAL A 86 -58.63 12.06 -34.41
CA VAL A 86 -57.66 12.82 -35.19
C VAL A 86 -58.36 13.97 -35.90
N ILE A 87 -57.93 15.19 -35.62
CA ILE A 87 -58.44 16.41 -36.24
C ILE A 87 -57.63 16.80 -37.47
N TYR A 88 -56.31 16.56 -37.41
CA TYR A 88 -55.33 16.80 -38.46
C TYR A 88 -54.29 15.72 -38.49
N ASP A 89 -53.87 15.27 -39.67
CA ASP A 89 -52.67 14.41 -39.88
C ASP A 89 -51.99 14.83 -41.17
N SER A 90 -50.67 15.06 -41.11
CA SER A 90 -49.91 15.54 -42.28
C SER A 90 -49.65 14.45 -43.35
N SER A 91 -49.97 13.17 -43.09
CA SER A 91 -49.59 12.05 -43.94
C SER A 91 -50.74 11.14 -44.32
N ALA A 92 -51.92 11.30 -43.73
CA ALA A 92 -53.05 10.37 -43.94
C ALA A 92 -54.39 11.11 -43.94
N ASP A 93 -55.36 10.57 -44.64
CA ASP A 93 -56.73 11.08 -44.64
C ASP A 93 -57.38 10.83 -43.26
N ILE A 94 -57.82 11.91 -42.61
CA ILE A 94 -58.41 11.87 -41.28
C ILE A 94 -59.67 10.99 -41.17
N TRP A 95 -60.35 10.73 -42.29
CA TRP A 95 -61.56 9.90 -42.31
C TRP A 95 -61.30 8.39 -42.21
N VAL A 96 -60.04 7.98 -42.39
CA VAL A 96 -59.61 6.56 -42.36
C VAL A 96 -58.87 6.21 -41.08
N ILE A 97 -58.54 7.21 -40.28
CA ILE A 97 -57.73 7.03 -39.06
C ILE A 97 -58.59 6.59 -37.87
N GLU A 98 -58.16 5.50 -37.21
CA GLU A 98 -58.78 5.01 -35.97
C GLU A 98 -58.58 5.99 -34.79
N ASN A 99 -59.34 5.77 -33.70
CA ASN A 99 -59.19 6.54 -32.49
C ASN A 99 -57.77 6.27 -31.86
N HIS A 100 -57.07 7.33 -31.48
CA HIS A 100 -55.68 7.24 -31.01
C HIS A 100 -55.54 7.34 -29.46
N LEU A 101 -56.63 7.41 -28.70
CA LEU A 101 -56.57 7.60 -27.22
C LEU A 101 -55.85 6.47 -26.49
N SER A 102 -55.85 5.23 -27.08
CA SER A 102 -55.18 4.05 -26.50
C SER A 102 -53.71 3.88 -26.94
N ARG A 103 -53.16 4.80 -27.68
CA ARG A 103 -51.78 4.75 -28.12
C ARG A 103 -50.84 5.05 -26.94
N GLU A 104 -49.72 4.30 -26.81
CA GLU A 104 -48.80 4.40 -25.68
C GLU A 104 -48.34 5.84 -25.41
N GLU A 105 -47.92 6.53 -26.44
CA GLU A 105 -47.47 7.91 -26.38
C GLU A 105 -48.56 8.89 -25.88
N ILE A 106 -49.82 8.62 -26.20
CA ILE A 106 -50.95 9.42 -25.74
C ILE A 106 -51.30 9.09 -24.28
N VAL A 107 -51.30 7.79 -23.93
CA VAL A 107 -51.57 7.36 -22.55
C VAL A 107 -50.51 7.92 -21.62
N GLU A 108 -49.24 7.87 -22.00
CA GLU A 108 -48.13 8.38 -21.21
C GLU A 108 -48.20 9.92 -21.06
N SER A 109 -48.57 10.65 -22.12
CA SER A 109 -48.72 12.11 -22.06
C SER A 109 -49.88 12.57 -21.17
N ASN A 110 -50.76 11.68 -20.72
CA ASN A 110 -51.77 11.98 -19.71
C ASN A 110 -51.27 11.88 -18.27
N GLN A 111 -50.17 11.13 -18.06
CA GLN A 111 -49.57 10.86 -16.74
C GLN A 111 -48.30 11.70 -16.51
N SER A 112 -47.69 12.20 -17.58
CA SER A 112 -46.44 12.93 -17.63
C SER A 112 -46.60 14.19 -18.49
N GLU A 113 -45.61 15.06 -18.55
CA GLU A 113 -45.59 16.25 -19.43
C GLU A 113 -45.65 15.85 -20.91
N PHE A 114 -45.10 14.68 -21.27
CA PHE A 114 -45.11 14.09 -22.62
C PHE A 114 -45.10 12.57 -22.55
N GLY A 115 -45.45 11.95 -23.68
CA GLY A 115 -45.27 10.50 -23.88
C GLY A 115 -44.57 10.22 -25.18
N TRP A 116 -43.84 9.10 -25.24
CA TRP A 116 -43.16 8.70 -26.46
C TRP A 116 -43.24 7.18 -26.67
N SER A 117 -43.20 6.75 -27.92
CA SER A 117 -43.12 5.32 -28.27
C SER A 117 -42.45 5.12 -29.62
N VAL A 118 -41.86 3.93 -29.81
CA VAL A 118 -41.38 3.50 -31.12
C VAL A 118 -42.25 2.36 -31.60
N ARG A 119 -42.96 2.56 -32.68
CA ARG A 119 -43.83 1.55 -33.23
C ARG A 119 -44.05 1.69 -34.73
N ARG A 120 -44.51 0.64 -35.35
CA ARG A 120 -44.87 0.62 -36.75
C ARG A 120 -46.24 1.33 -36.98
N SER A 121 -46.28 2.26 -37.90
CA SER A 121 -47.49 2.96 -38.32
C SER A 121 -48.43 1.98 -39.04
N THR A 122 -49.71 2.06 -38.70
CA THR A 122 -50.78 1.27 -39.37
C THR A 122 -51.16 1.84 -40.74
N THR A 123 -50.75 3.09 -41.01
CA THR A 123 -51.11 3.83 -42.23
C THR A 123 -50.17 3.51 -43.42
N ASP A 124 -48.87 3.49 -43.18
CA ASP A 124 -47.84 3.35 -44.21
C ASP A 124 -46.87 2.18 -43.99
N GLY A 125 -46.98 1.51 -42.80
CA GLY A 125 -46.14 0.37 -42.45
C GLY A 125 -44.71 0.73 -42.05
N VAL A 126 -44.36 2.01 -41.91
CA VAL A 126 -43.03 2.48 -41.51
C VAL A 126 -42.97 2.54 -39.97
N GLU A 127 -41.80 2.26 -39.43
CA GLU A 127 -41.52 2.47 -38.02
C GLU A 127 -41.27 3.96 -37.74
N TYR A 128 -41.90 4.50 -36.69
CA TYR A 128 -41.73 5.89 -36.26
C TYR A 128 -41.40 5.98 -34.77
N TYR A 129 -40.61 6.98 -34.46
CA TYR A 129 -40.50 7.52 -33.10
C TYR A 129 -41.59 8.55 -32.90
N TYR A 130 -42.62 8.20 -32.14
CA TYR A 130 -43.74 9.06 -31.80
C TYR A 130 -43.45 9.81 -30.52
N PHE A 131 -43.77 11.11 -30.50
CA PHE A 131 -43.72 11.96 -29.32
C PHE A 131 -45.04 12.73 -29.23
N ALA A 132 -45.72 12.65 -28.10
CA ALA A 132 -47.02 13.29 -27.88
C ALA A 132 -46.98 14.13 -26.62
N GLN A 133 -47.69 15.28 -26.71
CA GLN A 133 -47.83 16.20 -25.59
C GLN A 133 -49.30 16.66 -25.51
N ARG A 134 -49.83 16.74 -24.31
CA ARG A 134 -51.15 17.26 -24.06
C ARG A 134 -51.09 18.77 -23.88
N LEU A 135 -51.63 19.53 -24.79
CA LEU A 135 -51.65 21.00 -24.79
C LEU A 135 -53.11 21.51 -24.81
N GLY A 136 -53.57 21.97 -23.67
CA GLY A 136 -54.97 22.36 -23.50
C GLY A 136 -55.96 21.20 -23.72
N ASP A 137 -56.86 21.36 -24.69
CA ASP A 137 -57.90 20.36 -25.04
C ASP A 137 -57.52 19.42 -26.19
N VAL A 138 -56.28 19.47 -26.65
CA VAL A 138 -55.79 18.62 -27.73
C VAL A 138 -54.49 17.93 -27.35
N TYR A 139 -54.19 16.85 -28.05
CA TYR A 139 -52.86 16.24 -28.09
C TYR A 139 -52.18 16.61 -29.38
N VAL A 140 -50.99 17.18 -29.31
CA VAL A 140 -50.12 17.39 -30.47
C VAL A 140 -49.13 16.24 -30.46
N ARG A 141 -49.13 15.48 -31.55
CA ARG A 141 -48.22 14.34 -31.72
C ARG A 141 -47.33 14.57 -32.92
N THR A 142 -46.05 14.62 -32.69
CA THR A 142 -45.02 14.59 -33.75
C THR A 142 -44.44 13.21 -33.88
N ALA A 143 -43.97 12.85 -35.07
CA ALA A 143 -43.30 11.58 -35.32
C ALA A 143 -42.22 11.75 -36.34
N LEU A 144 -41.08 11.05 -36.10
CA LEU A 144 -39.98 10.95 -37.06
C LEU A 144 -39.79 9.50 -37.46
N PRO A 145 -39.52 9.20 -38.79
CA PRO A 145 -39.24 7.86 -39.21
C PRO A 145 -38.06 7.27 -38.41
N TYR A 146 -38.27 6.10 -37.82
CA TYR A 146 -37.26 5.40 -37.04
C TYR A 146 -36.33 4.64 -37.99
N ASN A 147 -35.59 5.39 -38.78
CA ASN A 147 -34.67 4.92 -39.81
C ASN A 147 -33.23 4.89 -39.31
N VAL A 148 -32.30 4.41 -40.15
CA VAL A 148 -30.87 4.30 -39.81
C VAL A 148 -30.29 5.62 -39.33
N THR A 149 -30.71 6.76 -39.89
CA THR A 149 -30.22 8.09 -39.52
C THR A 149 -30.68 8.48 -38.11
N LEU A 150 -31.95 8.27 -37.76
CA LEU A 150 -32.46 8.56 -36.44
C LEU A 150 -31.85 7.60 -35.38
N VAL A 151 -31.79 6.31 -35.70
CA VAL A 151 -31.17 5.31 -34.84
C VAL A 151 -29.72 5.67 -34.54
N SER A 152 -28.93 6.00 -35.58
CA SER A 152 -27.53 6.39 -35.41
C SER A 152 -27.35 7.69 -34.63
N SER A 153 -28.31 8.62 -34.68
CA SER A 153 -28.30 9.83 -33.89
C SER A 153 -28.62 9.58 -32.40
N LEU A 154 -29.38 8.52 -32.10
CA LEU A 154 -29.73 8.09 -30.74
C LEU A 154 -28.72 7.13 -30.13
N GLU A 155 -27.84 6.52 -30.95
CA GLU A 155 -26.76 5.68 -30.45
C GLU A 155 -25.70 6.52 -29.75
N ALA A 156 -25.20 6.00 -28.63
CA ALA A 156 -24.12 6.65 -27.91
C ALA A 156 -22.84 6.66 -28.77
N ASN A 157 -22.14 7.80 -28.77
CA ASN A 157 -20.82 7.87 -29.38
C ASN A 157 -19.82 7.00 -28.60
N MET A 158 -19.18 6.05 -29.28
CA MET A 158 -18.23 5.12 -28.69
C MET A 158 -16.78 5.64 -28.63
N ASP A 159 -16.49 6.83 -29.16
CA ASP A 159 -15.14 7.40 -29.22
C ASP A 159 -14.48 7.51 -27.84
N PHE A 160 -15.27 7.84 -26.80
CA PHE A 160 -14.77 7.90 -25.44
C PHE A 160 -14.29 6.52 -24.93
N MET A 161 -14.88 5.41 -25.40
CA MET A 161 -14.45 4.07 -25.01
C MET A 161 -13.04 3.76 -25.53
N TYR A 162 -12.73 4.18 -26.76
CA TYR A 162 -11.38 4.03 -27.31
C TYR A 162 -10.37 4.87 -26.53
N PHE A 163 -10.74 6.11 -26.17
CA PHE A 163 -9.88 6.95 -25.32
C PHE A 163 -9.60 6.28 -23.96
N PHE A 164 -10.62 5.75 -23.30
CA PHE A 164 -10.44 5.05 -22.04
C PHE A 164 -9.62 3.77 -22.18
N ALA A 165 -9.80 3.01 -23.26
CA ALA A 165 -9.01 1.81 -23.53
C ALA A 165 -7.52 2.13 -23.71
N ILE A 166 -7.20 3.20 -24.43
CA ILE A 166 -5.83 3.68 -24.62
C ILE A 166 -5.25 4.17 -23.30
N ALA A 167 -6.00 4.96 -22.53
CA ALA A 167 -5.57 5.44 -21.21
C ALA A 167 -5.28 4.26 -20.25
N LEU A 168 -6.14 3.25 -20.23
CA LEU A 168 -5.94 2.03 -19.45
C LEU A 168 -4.64 1.32 -19.84
N LEU A 169 -4.39 1.17 -21.12
CA LEU A 169 -3.17 0.52 -21.64
C LEU A 169 -1.91 1.28 -21.22
N VAL A 170 -1.92 2.61 -21.31
CA VAL A 170 -0.80 3.47 -20.85
C VAL A 170 -0.54 3.30 -19.36
N VAL A 171 -1.59 3.34 -18.54
CA VAL A 171 -1.47 3.16 -17.08
C VAL A 171 -0.93 1.77 -16.74
N MET A 172 -1.38 0.71 -17.42
CA MET A 172 -0.87 -0.65 -17.22
C MET A 172 0.62 -0.77 -17.56
N ILE A 173 1.07 -0.14 -18.65
CA ILE A 173 2.49 -0.12 -19.01
C ILE A 173 3.30 0.61 -17.95
N LEU A 174 2.84 1.78 -17.47
CA LEU A 174 3.52 2.55 -16.43
C LEU A 174 3.63 1.74 -15.12
N LEU A 175 2.56 1.11 -14.69
CA LEU A 175 2.55 0.26 -13.50
C LEU A 175 3.51 -0.92 -13.64
N PHE A 176 3.58 -1.55 -14.82
CA PHE A 176 4.53 -2.62 -15.09
C PHE A 176 5.98 -2.15 -14.98
N VAL A 177 6.33 -1.01 -15.61
CA VAL A 177 7.68 -0.45 -15.57
C VAL A 177 8.09 -0.06 -14.15
N ILE A 178 7.18 0.58 -13.38
CA ILE A 178 7.46 0.96 -12.00
C ILE A 178 7.68 -0.29 -11.13
N SER A 179 6.84 -1.30 -11.29
CA SER A 179 6.96 -2.57 -10.55
C SER A 179 8.27 -3.29 -10.82
N ASP A 180 8.69 -3.33 -12.08
CA ASP A 180 9.93 -3.98 -12.48
C ASP A 180 11.14 -3.25 -11.88
N ARG A 181 11.20 -1.93 -11.97
CA ARG A 181 12.27 -1.11 -11.36
C ARG A 181 12.32 -1.26 -9.83
N LEU A 182 11.17 -1.25 -9.16
CA LEU A 182 11.12 -1.45 -7.70
C LEU A 182 11.60 -2.85 -7.32
N SER A 183 11.18 -3.89 -8.06
CA SER A 183 11.61 -5.28 -7.83
C SER A 183 13.12 -5.43 -8.00
N GLU A 184 13.69 -4.80 -9.00
CA GLU A 184 15.14 -4.84 -9.28
C GLU A 184 15.93 -4.10 -8.19
N SER A 185 15.47 -2.93 -7.76
CA SER A 185 16.09 -2.16 -6.67
C SER A 185 16.14 -2.94 -5.36
N VAL A 186 15.02 -3.59 -4.97
CA VAL A 186 14.95 -4.42 -3.76
C VAL A 186 15.90 -5.61 -3.87
N LYS A 187 15.95 -6.29 -5.02
CA LYS A 187 16.82 -7.44 -5.25
C LYS A 187 18.31 -7.05 -5.21
N ASN A 188 18.65 -5.92 -5.81
CA ASN A 188 20.03 -5.42 -5.82
C ASN A 188 20.49 -5.02 -4.41
N ASN A 189 19.65 -4.42 -3.61
CA ASN A 189 19.95 -4.10 -2.21
C ASN A 189 20.15 -5.37 -1.37
N GLU A 190 19.35 -6.42 -1.55
CA GLU A 190 19.51 -7.69 -0.85
C GLU A 190 20.83 -8.37 -1.22
N VAL A 191 21.17 -8.40 -2.51
CA VAL A 191 22.45 -8.98 -2.99
C VAL A 191 23.64 -8.17 -2.47
N ARG A 192 23.55 -6.84 -2.48
CA ARG A 192 24.60 -5.95 -1.94
C ARG A 192 24.80 -6.19 -0.45
N ASN A 193 23.73 -6.21 0.33
CA ASN A 193 23.80 -6.46 1.78
C ASN A 193 24.41 -7.83 2.10
N ARG A 194 24.11 -8.87 1.31
CA ARG A 194 24.75 -10.20 1.45
C ARG A 194 26.23 -10.17 1.12
N ARG A 195 26.64 -9.47 0.07
CA ARG A 195 28.06 -9.34 -0.30
C ARG A 195 28.84 -8.59 0.76
N GLU A 196 28.34 -7.46 1.24
CA GLU A 196 28.97 -6.67 2.31
C GLU A 196 29.10 -7.51 3.60
N LEU A 197 28.06 -8.26 3.96
CA LEU A 197 28.14 -9.20 5.09
C LEU A 197 29.26 -10.22 4.90
N THR A 198 29.33 -10.89 3.75
CA THR A 198 30.33 -11.92 3.47
C THR A 198 31.77 -11.34 3.48
N GLN A 199 31.97 -10.16 2.91
CA GLN A 199 33.27 -9.47 2.89
C GLN A 199 33.71 -9.07 4.29
N ASN A 200 32.80 -8.51 5.09
CA ASN A 200 33.10 -8.08 6.46
C ASN A 200 33.39 -9.30 7.37
N VAL A 201 32.60 -10.36 7.23
CA VAL A 201 32.86 -11.63 7.93
C VAL A 201 34.26 -12.17 7.59
N ALA A 202 34.59 -12.29 6.30
CA ALA A 202 35.89 -12.78 5.88
C ALA A 202 37.07 -11.95 6.44
N HIS A 203 36.87 -10.60 6.46
CA HIS A 203 37.89 -9.70 6.99
C HIS A 203 38.06 -9.82 8.51
N GLU A 204 36.97 -9.90 9.29
CA GLU A 204 36.99 -10.03 10.75
C GLU A 204 37.44 -11.42 11.21
N LEU A 205 37.27 -12.49 10.38
CA LEU A 205 37.83 -13.80 10.63
C LEU A 205 39.35 -13.90 10.30
N LYS A 206 39.81 -13.25 9.22
CA LYS A 206 41.19 -13.28 8.79
C LYS A 206 42.15 -12.74 9.85
N THR A 207 41.76 -11.67 10.54
CA THR A 207 42.65 -10.99 11.53
C THR A 207 43.00 -11.89 12.72
N PRO A 208 42.06 -12.51 13.47
CA PRO A 208 42.38 -13.39 14.58
C PRO A 208 43.13 -14.68 14.10
N VAL A 209 42.75 -15.24 12.94
CA VAL A 209 43.43 -16.41 12.38
C VAL A 209 44.89 -16.10 12.06
N ALA A 210 45.18 -14.95 11.42
CA ALA A 210 46.55 -14.55 11.14
C ALA A 210 47.38 -14.32 12.42
N ALA A 211 46.72 -13.75 13.46
CA ALA A 211 47.43 -13.57 14.75
C ALA A 211 47.73 -14.90 15.46
N ILE A 212 46.79 -15.86 15.46
CA ILE A 212 46.99 -17.21 15.99
C ILE A 212 48.14 -17.87 15.27
N LEU A 213 48.13 -17.87 13.93
CA LEU A 213 49.22 -18.47 13.14
C LEU A 213 50.57 -17.82 13.44
N GLY A 214 50.64 -16.48 13.49
CA GLY A 214 51.90 -15.79 13.77
C GLY A 214 52.47 -16.10 15.15
N TYR A 215 51.62 -16.19 16.20
CA TYR A 215 52.08 -16.59 17.53
C TYR A 215 52.52 -18.04 17.56
N MET A 216 51.81 -18.95 16.87
CA MET A 216 52.17 -20.35 16.77
C MET A 216 53.46 -20.57 15.97
N GLU A 217 53.63 -19.88 14.85
CA GLU A 217 54.88 -19.90 14.06
C GLU A 217 56.05 -19.41 14.87
N SER A 218 55.87 -18.34 15.67
CA SER A 218 56.91 -17.82 16.57
C SER A 218 57.34 -18.82 17.64
N LEU A 219 56.39 -19.59 18.19
CA LEU A 219 56.67 -20.66 19.15
C LEU A 219 57.38 -21.85 18.51
N ILE A 220 57.00 -22.27 17.31
CA ILE A 220 57.56 -23.42 16.61
C ILE A 220 58.98 -23.11 16.10
N SER A 221 59.19 -21.90 15.58
CA SER A 221 60.48 -21.50 15.00
C SER A 221 61.57 -21.17 16.03
N ASN A 222 61.17 -20.93 17.30
CA ASN A 222 62.10 -20.58 18.39
C ASN A 222 61.92 -21.53 19.58
N PRO A 223 62.43 -22.75 19.54
CA PRO A 223 62.26 -23.72 20.64
C PRO A 223 62.84 -23.26 21.99
N ASP A 224 63.87 -22.40 21.96
CA ASP A 224 64.54 -21.87 23.13
C ASP A 224 63.99 -20.51 23.59
N ILE A 225 62.80 -20.15 23.16
CA ILE A 225 62.16 -18.89 23.56
C ILE A 225 61.98 -18.82 25.06
N ASP A 226 62.24 -17.63 25.63
CA ASP A 226 62.04 -17.36 27.08
C ASP A 226 60.61 -17.72 27.52
N ARG A 227 60.47 -18.32 28.69
CA ARG A 227 59.23 -18.87 29.24
C ARG A 227 58.13 -17.81 29.39
N ASP A 228 58.48 -16.59 29.68
CA ASP A 228 57.53 -15.49 29.82
C ASP A 228 56.92 -15.12 28.42
N LYS A 229 57.77 -15.09 27.39
CA LYS A 229 57.33 -14.91 26.02
C LYS A 229 56.51 -16.09 25.50
N GLN A 230 56.87 -17.31 25.85
CA GLN A 230 56.12 -18.51 25.52
C GLN A 230 54.69 -18.40 26.12
N ASN A 231 54.60 -18.14 27.41
CA ASN A 231 53.32 -17.97 28.09
C ASN A 231 52.48 -16.82 27.47
N PHE A 232 53.11 -15.70 27.16
CA PHE A 232 52.46 -14.58 26.47
C PHE A 232 51.87 -14.97 25.13
N PHE A 233 52.61 -15.72 24.29
CA PHE A 233 52.13 -16.18 23.00
C PHE A 233 51.00 -17.20 23.13
N ILE A 234 51.05 -18.11 24.10
CA ILE A 234 49.98 -19.07 24.38
C ILE A 234 48.72 -18.34 24.83
N GLU A 235 48.84 -17.39 25.77
CA GLU A 235 47.73 -16.58 26.29
C GLU A 235 47.07 -15.75 25.15
N ARG A 236 47.89 -15.12 24.32
CA ARG A 236 47.41 -14.37 23.16
C ARG A 236 46.66 -15.23 22.14
N THR A 237 47.20 -16.43 21.86
CA THR A 237 46.55 -17.40 20.98
C THR A 237 45.21 -17.86 21.54
N TYR A 238 45.15 -18.14 22.85
CA TYR A 238 43.92 -18.52 23.52
C TYR A 238 42.86 -17.42 23.44
N HIS A 239 43.20 -16.16 23.72
CA HIS A 239 42.31 -15.03 23.61
C HIS A 239 41.80 -14.80 22.17
N GLN A 240 42.68 -14.96 21.15
CA GLN A 240 42.23 -14.83 19.75
C GLN A 240 41.32 -15.99 19.35
N SER A 241 41.51 -17.20 19.87
CA SER A 241 40.65 -18.36 19.64
C SER A 241 39.25 -18.16 20.27
N GLN A 242 39.20 -17.66 21.49
CA GLN A 242 37.94 -17.32 22.16
C GLN A 242 37.16 -16.25 21.37
N ARG A 243 37.85 -15.20 20.91
CA ARG A 243 37.28 -14.18 20.08
C ARG A 243 36.71 -14.71 18.77
N LEU A 244 37.44 -15.64 18.12
CA LEU A 244 36.99 -16.29 16.89
C LEU A 244 35.73 -17.13 17.11
N ALA A 245 35.68 -17.87 18.23
CA ALA A 245 34.52 -18.66 18.60
C ALA A 245 33.27 -17.77 18.82
N ALA A 246 33.42 -16.67 19.59
CA ALA A 246 32.36 -15.72 19.80
C ALA A 246 31.84 -15.07 18.48
N LEU A 247 32.78 -14.73 17.57
CA LEU A 247 32.41 -14.18 16.28
C LEU A 247 31.62 -15.18 15.43
N LEU A 248 32.00 -16.47 15.43
CA LEU A 248 31.25 -17.52 14.71
C LEU A 248 29.86 -17.76 15.29
N GLU A 249 29.73 -17.68 16.61
CA GLU A 249 28.44 -17.79 17.29
C GLU A 249 27.51 -16.60 16.94
N ASP A 250 28.02 -15.37 16.98
CA ASP A 250 27.32 -14.16 16.56
C ASP A 250 26.81 -14.25 15.11
N ILE A 251 27.68 -14.69 14.19
CA ILE A 251 27.32 -14.88 12.78
C ILE A 251 26.25 -15.96 12.63
N SER A 252 26.37 -17.07 13.35
CA SER A 252 25.40 -18.16 13.33
C SER A 252 24.03 -17.70 13.83
N MET A 253 24.01 -16.93 14.92
CA MET A 253 22.79 -16.35 15.49
C MET A 253 22.13 -15.37 14.51
N LEU A 254 22.88 -14.45 13.90
CA LEU A 254 22.36 -13.51 12.91
C LEU A 254 21.81 -14.22 11.67
N ASN A 255 22.46 -15.27 11.19
CA ASN A 255 21.97 -16.05 10.06
C ASN A 255 20.64 -16.74 10.40
N ARG A 256 20.51 -17.33 11.61
CA ARG A 256 19.25 -17.94 12.06
C ARG A 256 18.11 -16.91 12.18
N LEU A 257 18.40 -15.70 12.67
CA LEU A 257 17.41 -14.62 12.81
C LEU A 257 16.98 -14.03 11.47
N THR A 258 17.83 -14.10 10.45
CA THR A 258 17.53 -13.55 9.11
C THR A 258 16.81 -14.57 8.22
N ASP A 259 16.94 -15.86 8.50
CA ASP A 259 16.34 -16.95 7.73
C ASP A 259 14.94 -17.25 8.28
N SER A 260 13.91 -16.69 7.63
CA SER A 260 12.49 -16.77 8.03
C SER A 260 11.93 -18.20 8.15
N ASN A 261 12.69 -19.22 7.74
CA ASN A 261 12.31 -20.63 7.79
C ASN A 261 12.88 -21.39 9.00
N LYS A 262 13.68 -20.77 9.86
CA LYS A 262 14.24 -21.46 11.04
C LYS A 262 13.50 -21.00 12.28
N LEU A 263 12.73 -21.92 12.79
CA LEU A 263 11.89 -21.80 13.97
C LEU A 263 12.77 -21.74 15.24
N TYR A 264 12.85 -20.56 15.83
CA TYR A 264 13.09 -20.49 17.25
C TYR A 264 11.79 -20.86 17.95
N GLU A 265 11.82 -21.91 18.76
CA GLU A 265 10.68 -22.26 19.61
C GLU A 265 10.42 -21.12 20.58
N LYS A 266 9.15 -20.80 20.78
CA LYS A 266 8.71 -19.80 21.74
C LYS A 266 8.11 -20.51 22.93
N GLU A 267 8.42 -20.01 24.11
CA GLU A 267 7.93 -20.47 25.39
C GLU A 267 7.61 -19.27 26.31
N ASP A 268 6.88 -19.50 27.40
CA ASP A 268 6.63 -18.48 28.39
C ASP A 268 7.83 -18.34 29.30
N ILE A 269 8.46 -17.16 29.30
CA ILE A 269 9.74 -16.89 29.93
C ILE A 269 9.58 -15.81 30.98
N ASP A 270 10.06 -16.06 32.17
CA ASP A 270 10.27 -15.02 33.18
C ASP A 270 11.51 -14.19 32.84
N VAL A 271 11.27 -12.97 32.33
CA VAL A 271 12.34 -12.04 31.92
C VAL A 271 13.26 -11.68 33.10
N VAL A 272 12.70 -11.60 34.30
CA VAL A 272 13.48 -11.26 35.51
C VAL A 272 14.56 -12.31 35.77
N SER A 273 14.20 -13.60 35.63
CA SER A 273 15.13 -14.71 35.78
C SER A 273 16.29 -14.65 34.78
N VAL A 274 15.99 -14.27 33.52
CA VAL A 274 16.99 -14.12 32.44
C VAL A 274 17.94 -12.97 32.74
N VAL A 275 17.44 -11.81 33.21
CA VAL A 275 18.27 -10.65 33.50
C VAL A 275 19.21 -10.92 34.71
N TYR A 276 18.73 -11.62 35.73
CA TYR A 276 19.60 -12.03 36.86
C TYR A 276 20.65 -13.06 36.45
N GLU A 277 20.35 -13.96 35.52
CA GLU A 277 21.34 -14.88 34.92
C GLU A 277 22.44 -14.08 34.21
N VAL A 278 22.06 -13.14 33.33
CA VAL A 278 23.03 -12.25 32.66
C VAL A 278 23.88 -11.47 33.66
N MET A 279 23.26 -10.87 34.69
CA MET A 279 24.00 -10.14 35.72
C MET A 279 25.05 -11.02 36.41
N ARG A 280 24.70 -12.25 36.75
CA ARG A 280 25.62 -13.21 37.35
C ARG A 280 26.81 -13.52 36.44
N ASP A 281 26.54 -13.78 35.18
CA ASP A 281 27.55 -14.14 34.17
C ASP A 281 28.45 -12.96 33.77
N THR A 282 27.98 -11.72 33.94
CA THR A 282 28.78 -10.49 33.69
C THR A 282 29.48 -9.94 34.93
N SER A 283 29.22 -10.50 36.12
CA SER A 283 29.66 -9.98 37.40
C SER A 283 31.19 -9.81 37.52
N GLU A 284 31.96 -10.79 37.04
CA GLU A 284 33.41 -10.73 37.04
C GLU A 284 33.96 -9.63 36.13
N ALA A 285 33.41 -9.50 34.92
CA ALA A 285 33.80 -8.45 33.98
C ALA A 285 33.44 -7.04 34.51
N ALA A 286 32.25 -6.91 35.11
CA ALA A 286 31.80 -5.68 35.74
C ALA A 286 32.72 -5.30 36.94
N ALA A 287 33.06 -6.25 37.80
CA ALA A 287 33.95 -6.02 38.94
C ALA A 287 35.35 -5.55 38.51
N LYS A 288 35.94 -6.16 37.46
CA LYS A 288 37.26 -5.77 36.91
C LYS A 288 37.30 -4.30 36.48
N ARG A 289 36.15 -3.71 36.10
CA ARG A 289 36.02 -2.32 35.64
C ARG A 289 35.34 -1.40 36.66
N ASN A 290 35.04 -1.90 37.84
CA ASN A 290 34.31 -1.19 38.87
C ASN A 290 32.93 -0.70 38.38
N VAL A 291 32.28 -1.48 37.50
CA VAL A 291 30.93 -1.18 36.96
C VAL A 291 29.88 -1.81 37.88
N LYS A 292 28.90 -1.03 38.28
CA LYS A 292 27.74 -1.50 39.04
C LYS A 292 26.56 -1.74 38.11
N VAL A 293 25.97 -2.94 38.14
CA VAL A 293 24.72 -3.24 37.45
C VAL A 293 23.55 -3.15 38.42
N ASP A 294 22.59 -2.27 38.18
CA ASP A 294 21.40 -2.04 38.99
C ASP A 294 20.16 -2.51 38.24
N ILE A 295 19.41 -3.46 38.84
CA ILE A 295 18.22 -4.07 38.21
C ILE A 295 16.98 -3.56 38.89
N GLN A 296 16.13 -2.84 38.13
CA GLN A 296 14.89 -2.24 38.58
C GLN A 296 13.72 -2.85 37.79
N LEU A 297 13.48 -4.14 38.02
CA LEU A 297 12.42 -4.91 37.38
C LEU A 297 11.38 -5.32 38.43
N PRO A 298 10.06 -5.16 38.16
CA PRO A 298 9.03 -5.76 38.96
C PRO A 298 9.09 -7.29 38.85
N PRO A 299 8.65 -8.04 39.88
CA PRO A 299 8.58 -9.49 39.78
C PRO A 299 7.56 -9.95 38.74
N ASN A 300 7.76 -11.14 38.15
CA ASN A 300 6.81 -11.83 37.29
C ASN A 300 6.51 -11.10 35.95
N ILE A 301 7.53 -10.69 35.24
CA ILE A 301 7.39 -10.25 33.84
C ILE A 301 7.45 -11.50 32.94
N ILE A 302 6.30 -11.99 32.49
CA ILE A 302 6.21 -13.15 31.59
C ILE A 302 6.08 -12.67 30.15
N LEU A 303 6.87 -13.26 29.27
CA LEU A 303 6.89 -12.95 27.84
C LEU A 303 6.90 -14.26 27.03
N HIS A 304 6.06 -14.33 25.99
CA HIS A 304 6.05 -15.45 25.05
C HIS A 304 7.12 -15.26 23.98
N GLY A 305 8.25 -15.94 24.13
CA GLY A 305 9.42 -15.71 23.30
C GLY A 305 10.46 -16.82 23.30
N ASN A 306 11.67 -16.48 22.86
CA ASN A 306 12.80 -17.40 22.89
C ASN A 306 13.82 -16.97 23.96
N ARG A 307 14.11 -17.89 24.90
CA ARG A 307 14.99 -17.60 26.05
C ARG A 307 16.41 -17.20 25.63
N SER A 308 17.01 -17.87 24.65
CA SER A 308 18.39 -17.57 24.23
C SER A 308 18.49 -16.18 23.55
N LEU A 309 17.47 -15.76 22.85
CA LEU A 309 17.39 -14.42 22.25
C LEU A 309 17.19 -13.34 23.29
N LEU A 310 16.34 -13.58 24.30
CA LEU A 310 16.18 -12.66 25.43
C LEU A 310 17.47 -12.50 26.23
N TYR A 311 18.12 -13.61 26.54
CA TYR A 311 19.46 -13.60 27.17
C TYR A 311 20.45 -12.77 26.34
N SER A 312 20.47 -12.99 25.03
CA SER A 312 21.36 -12.26 24.12
C SER A 312 21.11 -10.76 24.07
N ILE A 313 19.82 -10.31 24.16
CA ILE A 313 19.46 -8.88 24.23
C ILE A 313 20.14 -8.24 25.43
N PHE A 314 19.83 -8.73 26.63
CA PHE A 314 20.34 -8.13 27.87
C PHE A 314 21.87 -8.30 27.99
N ARG A 315 22.42 -9.45 27.61
CA ARG A 315 23.86 -9.73 27.63
C ARG A 315 24.62 -8.71 26.78
N ASN A 316 24.21 -8.53 25.51
CA ASN A 316 24.92 -7.61 24.61
C ASN A 316 24.80 -6.15 25.06
N LEU A 317 23.66 -5.72 25.61
CA LEU A 317 23.51 -4.36 26.12
C LEU A 317 24.38 -4.10 27.36
N ILE A 318 24.40 -5.02 28.32
CA ILE A 318 25.21 -4.92 29.53
C ILE A 318 26.71 -5.01 29.20
N ASP A 319 27.12 -6.00 28.37
CA ASP A 319 28.53 -6.14 27.95
C ASP A 319 29.02 -4.89 27.20
N ASN A 320 28.15 -4.28 26.37
CA ASN A 320 28.47 -3.04 25.66
C ASN A 320 28.74 -1.90 26.64
N SER A 321 27.91 -1.73 27.68
CA SER A 321 28.12 -0.71 28.70
C SER A 321 29.39 -0.99 29.53
N ILE A 322 29.64 -2.24 29.95
CA ILE A 322 30.88 -2.63 30.66
C ILE A 322 32.13 -2.33 29.81
N ALA A 323 32.06 -2.57 28.49
CA ALA A 323 33.22 -2.39 27.61
C ALA A 323 33.49 -0.93 27.24
N TYR A 324 32.48 -0.11 27.08
CA TYR A 324 32.60 1.20 26.40
C TYR A 324 32.19 2.41 27.27
N ALA A 325 31.34 2.26 28.27
CA ALA A 325 30.86 3.40 29.06
C ALA A 325 31.94 4.06 29.90
N GLY A 326 32.97 3.33 30.32
CA GLY A 326 34.03 3.83 31.20
C GLY A 326 34.26 2.92 32.40
N GLU A 327 35.05 3.40 33.37
CA GLU A 327 35.25 2.75 34.68
C GLU A 327 34.39 3.45 35.75
N GLY A 328 33.93 2.70 36.74
CA GLY A 328 33.14 3.22 37.84
C GLY A 328 31.72 3.66 37.48
N VAL A 329 31.22 3.22 36.32
CA VAL A 329 29.87 3.58 35.83
C VAL A 329 28.78 2.69 36.44
N ILE A 330 27.53 3.19 36.38
CA ILE A 330 26.33 2.46 36.77
C ILE A 330 25.58 2.09 35.49
N VAL A 331 25.21 0.81 35.34
CA VAL A 331 24.34 0.31 34.31
C VAL A 331 22.99 -0.03 34.92
N GLU A 332 21.96 0.63 34.50
CA GLU A 332 20.59 0.44 35.00
C GLU A 332 19.78 -0.38 33.98
N VAL A 333 19.11 -1.43 34.45
CA VAL A 333 18.17 -2.24 33.68
C VAL A 333 16.78 -2.04 34.28
N MET A 334 15.91 -1.38 33.55
CA MET A 334 14.60 -0.93 34.04
C MET A 334 13.46 -1.50 33.19
N HIS A 335 12.36 -1.80 33.86
CA HIS A 335 11.07 -1.98 33.20
C HIS A 335 10.27 -0.67 33.30
N SER A 336 10.06 0.02 32.18
CA SER A 336 9.44 1.35 32.19
C SER A 336 7.92 1.27 32.40
N HIS A 337 7.24 0.44 31.65
CA HIS A 337 5.80 0.18 31.76
C HIS A 337 5.40 -1.01 30.90
N SER A 338 4.12 -1.40 30.96
CA SER A 338 3.50 -2.37 30.03
C SER A 338 2.17 -1.80 29.53
N ASP A 339 1.85 -2.08 28.29
CA ASP A 339 0.51 -1.89 27.74
C ASP A 339 -0.18 -3.25 27.47
N SER A 340 -1.26 -3.25 26.69
CA SER A 340 -2.01 -4.47 26.37
C SER A 340 -1.24 -5.47 25.50
N GLN A 341 -0.20 -5.03 24.78
CA GLN A 341 0.53 -5.82 23.81
C GLN A 341 2.02 -5.95 24.09
N TYR A 342 2.64 -4.99 24.80
CA TYR A 342 4.08 -4.91 24.94
C TYR A 342 4.51 -4.64 26.40
N HIS A 343 5.69 -5.18 26.72
CA HIS A 343 6.52 -4.74 27.81
C HIS A 343 7.59 -3.80 27.28
N TYR A 344 7.88 -2.69 28.01
CA TYR A 344 8.87 -1.68 27.65
C TYR A 344 10.02 -1.70 28.63
N PHE A 345 11.23 -1.81 28.10
CA PHE A 345 12.46 -1.89 28.86
C PHE A 345 13.41 -0.76 28.47
N THR A 346 14.21 -0.34 29.44
CA THR A 346 15.31 0.60 29.25
C THR A 346 16.58 0.04 29.86
N VAL A 347 17.67 0.02 29.08
CA VAL A 347 19.02 -0.24 29.58
C VAL A 347 19.83 1.03 29.37
N ARG A 348 20.37 1.58 30.45
CA ARG A 348 21.05 2.86 30.44
C ARG A 348 22.36 2.78 31.23
N ASP A 349 23.41 3.45 30.73
CA ASP A 349 24.61 3.73 31.49
C ASP A 349 24.80 5.23 31.71
N ASN A 350 25.60 5.60 32.70
CA ASN A 350 25.99 6.97 33.01
C ASN A 350 27.43 7.28 32.55
N GLY A 351 27.90 6.61 31.52
CA GLY A 351 29.25 6.74 30.99
C GLY A 351 29.49 7.90 30.03
N VAL A 352 30.47 7.76 29.15
CA VAL A 352 30.90 8.80 28.21
C VAL A 352 29.87 9.10 27.08
N GLY A 353 28.88 8.20 26.85
CA GLY A 353 27.88 8.35 25.84
C GLY A 353 28.42 8.22 24.39
N VAL A 354 27.55 8.56 23.45
CA VAL A 354 27.83 8.44 22.00
C VAL A 354 27.33 9.72 21.30
N ALA A 355 28.12 10.26 20.38
CA ALA A 355 27.72 11.42 19.59
C ALA A 355 26.51 11.10 18.71
N THR A 356 25.57 12.04 18.59
CA THR A 356 24.27 11.88 17.91
C THR A 356 24.37 11.32 16.49
N LEU A 357 25.42 11.71 15.75
CA LEU A 357 25.66 11.24 14.39
C LEU A 357 25.88 9.71 14.27
N HIS A 358 26.26 9.04 15.37
CA HIS A 358 26.50 7.59 15.38
C HIS A 358 25.29 6.79 15.85
N LEU A 359 24.28 7.42 16.47
CA LEU A 359 23.17 6.72 17.13
C LEU A 359 22.36 5.84 16.16
N GLU A 360 22.08 6.34 14.96
CA GLU A 360 21.33 5.61 13.94
C GLU A 360 22.10 4.40 13.38
N HIS A 361 23.43 4.48 13.39
CA HIS A 361 24.33 3.47 12.86
C HIS A 361 24.71 2.37 13.87
N LEU A 362 24.45 2.57 15.16
CA LEU A 362 24.86 1.63 16.22
C LEU A 362 24.37 0.20 15.99
N PHE A 363 23.22 0.04 15.34
CA PHE A 363 22.61 -1.26 15.07
C PHE A 363 23.02 -1.86 13.71
N GLU A 364 23.89 -1.18 12.96
CA GLU A 364 24.43 -1.73 11.71
C GLU A 364 25.47 -2.81 12.01
N ARG A 365 25.50 -3.83 11.15
CA ARG A 365 26.46 -4.96 11.30
C ARG A 365 27.88 -4.48 11.10
N PHE A 366 28.79 -4.87 12.01
CA PHE A 366 30.21 -4.50 12.02
C PHE A 366 30.49 -2.99 12.20
N TYR A 367 29.48 -2.21 12.54
CA TYR A 367 29.64 -0.79 12.81
C TYR A 367 30.41 -0.59 14.12
N ARG A 368 31.37 0.33 14.12
CA ARG A 368 32.19 0.71 15.28
C ARG A 368 32.58 2.17 15.14
N ILE A 369 32.45 2.93 16.21
CA ILE A 369 32.83 4.35 16.28
C ILE A 369 34.35 4.48 16.18
N ASP A 370 35.10 3.64 16.94
CA ASP A 370 36.57 3.58 16.92
C ASP A 370 37.02 2.12 16.69
N LYS A 371 37.53 1.87 15.48
CA LYS A 371 37.99 0.54 15.08
C LYS A 371 39.23 0.08 15.88
N GLY A 372 40.08 0.99 16.34
CA GLY A 372 41.29 0.65 17.08
C GLY A 372 41.02 0.25 18.52
N ARG A 373 40.25 1.06 19.24
CA ARG A 373 39.87 0.82 20.65
C ARG A 373 38.97 -0.40 20.79
N SER A 374 38.00 -0.57 19.89
CA SER A 374 37.07 -1.70 19.92
C SER A 374 37.76 -3.06 19.64
N ARG A 375 38.83 -3.09 18.82
CA ARG A 375 39.61 -4.31 18.60
C ARG A 375 40.36 -4.74 19.86
N LYS A 376 40.89 -3.82 20.62
CA LYS A 376 41.58 -4.12 21.89
C LYS A 376 40.63 -4.67 22.96
N LEU A 377 39.36 -4.22 22.92
CA LEU A 377 38.33 -4.64 23.88
C LEU A 377 37.58 -5.92 23.42
N GLY A 378 37.96 -6.52 22.29
CA GLY A 378 37.38 -7.79 21.81
C GLY A 378 36.01 -7.71 21.14
N GLY A 379 35.45 -6.53 20.93
CA GLY A 379 34.13 -6.39 20.33
C GLY A 379 34.06 -6.93 18.89
N THR A 380 32.98 -7.63 18.52
CA THR A 380 32.73 -8.16 17.16
C THR A 380 32.10 -7.12 16.24
N GLY A 381 31.40 -6.12 16.80
CA GLY A 381 30.55 -5.18 16.06
C GLY A 381 29.24 -5.81 15.58
N LEU A 382 28.88 -6.99 16.08
CA LEU A 382 27.64 -7.69 15.76
C LEU A 382 26.62 -7.64 16.89
N GLY A 383 27.05 -7.43 18.14
CA GLY A 383 26.19 -7.52 19.32
C GLY A 383 24.93 -6.64 19.26
N LEU A 384 25.04 -5.36 18.90
CA LEU A 384 23.86 -4.47 18.79
C LEU A 384 22.98 -4.81 17.57
N ALA A 385 23.57 -5.34 16.50
CA ALA A 385 22.79 -5.87 15.38
C ALA A 385 22.00 -7.13 15.78
N ILE A 386 22.57 -7.98 16.63
CA ILE A 386 21.88 -9.13 17.24
C ILE A 386 20.74 -8.65 18.12
N VAL A 387 20.97 -7.67 18.98
CA VAL A 387 19.93 -7.06 19.83
C VAL A 387 18.75 -6.58 18.99
N LYS A 388 19.01 -5.79 17.94
CA LYS A 388 17.94 -5.29 17.05
C LYS A 388 17.15 -6.44 16.42
N ASN A 389 17.81 -7.45 15.88
CA ASN A 389 17.12 -8.58 15.25
C ASN A 389 16.36 -9.45 16.26
N ALA A 390 16.89 -9.65 17.47
CA ALA A 390 16.22 -10.38 18.54
C ALA A 390 14.98 -9.63 19.05
N VAL A 391 15.03 -8.30 19.19
CA VAL A 391 13.88 -7.46 19.51
C VAL A 391 12.82 -7.53 18.39
N LEU A 392 13.23 -7.45 17.12
CA LEU A 392 12.32 -7.61 15.97
C LEU A 392 11.67 -9.00 15.92
N PHE A 393 12.40 -10.07 16.27
CA PHE A 393 11.86 -11.43 16.38
C PHE A 393 10.70 -11.50 17.40
N HIS A 394 10.79 -10.73 18.49
CA HIS A 394 9.75 -10.58 19.49
C HIS A 394 8.73 -9.47 19.13
N ASN A 395 8.61 -9.11 17.86
CA ASN A 395 7.72 -8.07 17.32
C ASN A 395 7.88 -6.70 17.99
N GLY A 396 9.04 -6.45 18.60
CA GLY A 396 9.35 -5.21 19.30
C GLY A 396 10.04 -4.16 18.43
N LYS A 397 10.38 -3.05 19.08
CA LYS A 397 11.17 -1.94 18.51
C LYS A 397 12.27 -1.56 19.47
N ILE A 398 13.40 -1.08 18.94
CA ILE A 398 14.53 -0.58 19.76
C ILE A 398 15.01 0.75 19.20
N LYS A 399 15.43 1.64 20.12
CA LYS A 399 16.07 2.91 19.82
C LYS A 399 17.22 3.16 20.79
N ALA A 400 18.26 3.85 20.31
CA ALA A 400 19.36 4.35 21.14
C ALA A 400 19.25 5.88 21.27
N LYS A 401 19.58 6.40 22.45
CA LYS A 401 19.58 7.84 22.76
C LYS A 401 20.81 8.20 23.58
N SER A 402 21.38 9.37 23.35
CA SER A 402 22.35 9.95 24.25
C SER A 402 21.65 10.60 25.46
N VAL A 403 22.15 10.33 26.64
CA VAL A 403 21.61 10.93 27.88
C VAL A 403 22.24 12.32 28.06
N PRO A 404 21.47 13.40 28.31
CA PRO A 404 22.01 14.75 28.46
C PRO A 404 23.07 14.91 29.58
N THR A 405 22.95 14.09 30.61
CA THR A 405 23.89 14.05 31.76
C THR A 405 25.13 13.18 31.51
N GLY A 406 25.27 12.62 30.33
CA GLY A 406 26.27 11.61 29.97
C GLY A 406 25.66 10.20 29.96
N GLY A 407 26.23 9.33 29.09
CA GLY A 407 25.81 7.95 28.93
C GLY A 407 25.00 7.64 27.68
N LEU A 408 24.68 6.39 27.56
CA LEU A 408 23.89 5.83 26.44
C LEU A 408 22.68 5.07 26.97
N GLU A 409 21.52 5.29 26.34
CA GLU A 409 20.25 4.68 26.71
C GLU A 409 19.69 3.91 25.53
N PHE A 410 19.25 2.68 25.79
CA PHE A 410 18.55 1.82 24.83
C PHE A 410 17.13 1.57 25.34
N ASP A 411 16.15 2.11 24.64
CA ASP A 411 14.73 1.84 24.86
C ASP A 411 14.23 0.78 23.89
N PHE A 412 13.60 -0.24 24.40
CA PHE A 412 13.03 -1.28 23.55
C PHE A 412 11.74 -1.87 24.10
N SER A 413 10.92 -2.40 23.19
CA SER A 413 9.69 -3.11 23.53
C SER A 413 9.77 -4.57 23.12
N LEU A 414 9.07 -5.44 23.85
CA LEU A 414 8.93 -6.86 23.52
C LEU A 414 7.44 -7.22 23.65
N HIS A 415 6.94 -7.95 22.67
CA HIS A 415 5.54 -8.39 22.65
C HIS A 415 5.31 -9.43 23.76
N ARG A 416 4.17 -9.30 24.47
CA ARG A 416 3.81 -10.17 25.61
C ARG A 416 3.56 -11.60 25.20
#